data_fc06b3fc37605faf0fb8d8fd9b97a730
#
_entry.id   fc06b3fc37605faf0fb8d8fd9b97a730
#
_cell.length_a   1.000
_cell.length_b   1.000
_cell.length_c   1.000
_cell.angle_alpha   90.00
_cell.angle_beta   90.00
_cell.angle_gamma   90.00
#
_symmetry.space_group_name_H-M   'P 1'
#
loop_
_entity.id
_entity.type
_entity.pdbx_description
1 polymer ?
#
loop_
_entity_poly.entity_id
_entity_poly.type
_entity_poly.pdbx_seq_one_letter_code
_entity_poly.pdbx_strand_id
1 'polypeptide(L)'
;SFGNAALSSSRRNMLGLTYTHTGAKLTYNINPYYRFSNDDITGIEYLEGGKKHSTYANALRGRNAGVSAFVQCQPWKGNSTSINGSVNYDKVRNPNIALSNSGWNGDVFVNISQKLPWKLNLSLGGGGKIGHDVSNVYGYNGTWYYSYISLQRSFLKDDRLSVNIGANNPIGSKYSSYRSGNTQGDFTSISCWENKQKSFSVGISLRLGKLSTSVKKTEKTIENEDVVGGIKQK
;
A
#
# COMPACT_ATOMS: atom_id res chain seq x y z
N SER A 1 -6.48 0.45 -30.29
CA SER A 1 -5.22 0.96 -29.73
C SER A 1 -4.07 0.51 -30.61
N PHE A 2 -3.05 1.32 -30.75
CA PHE A 2 -1.87 1.05 -31.56
C PHE A 2 -0.64 1.07 -30.65
N GLY A 3 0.30 0.14 -30.89
CA GLY A 3 1.63 0.19 -30.29
C GLY A 3 2.43 1.37 -30.85
N ASN A 4 3.36 1.91 -30.07
CA ASN A 4 4.30 2.93 -30.51
C ASN A 4 5.73 2.38 -30.43
N ALA A 5 6.34 2.13 -31.60
CA ALA A 5 7.71 1.62 -31.69
C ALA A 5 8.78 2.65 -31.28
N ALA A 6 8.42 3.93 -31.16
CA ALA A 6 9.31 5.01 -30.73
C ALA A 6 9.37 5.20 -29.19
N LEU A 7 8.75 4.32 -28.40
CA LEU A 7 8.82 4.40 -26.95
C LEU A 7 10.25 4.12 -26.47
N SER A 8 10.70 5.00 -25.57
CA SER A 8 11.95 4.84 -24.83
C SER A 8 11.69 4.49 -23.36
N SER A 9 12.73 4.03 -22.67
CA SER A 9 12.64 3.73 -21.24
C SER A 9 12.39 5.00 -20.43
N SER A 10 11.39 4.96 -19.55
CA SER A 10 11.12 6.02 -18.57
C SER A 10 12.09 5.91 -17.39
N ARG A 11 12.61 7.05 -16.91
CA ARG A 11 13.48 7.13 -15.73
C ARG A 11 12.81 7.90 -14.62
N ARG A 12 12.69 7.24 -13.47
CA ARG A 12 12.14 7.86 -12.25
C ARG A 12 13.22 7.94 -11.19
N ASN A 13 13.35 9.09 -10.58
CA ASN A 13 14.29 9.36 -9.50
C ASN A 13 13.52 9.61 -8.22
N MET A 14 14.09 9.21 -7.10
CA MET A 14 13.51 9.42 -5.78
C MET A 14 14.60 9.84 -4.80
N LEU A 15 14.34 10.90 -4.07
CA LEU A 15 15.08 11.32 -2.90
C LEU A 15 14.19 11.16 -1.69
N GLY A 16 14.68 10.57 -0.62
CA GLY A 16 13.89 10.35 0.58
C GLY A 16 14.76 10.23 1.82
N LEU A 17 14.17 10.56 2.94
CA LEU A 17 14.75 10.35 4.26
C LEU A 17 13.83 9.44 5.04
N THR A 18 14.39 8.60 5.90
CA THR A 18 13.63 7.77 6.81
C THR A 18 14.10 8.02 8.23
N TYR A 19 13.17 8.44 9.07
CA TYR A 19 13.39 8.49 10.50
C TYR A 19 12.58 7.38 11.16
N THR A 20 13.24 6.53 11.94
CA THR A 20 12.60 5.41 12.63
C THR A 20 12.92 5.45 14.12
N HIS A 21 11.87 5.31 14.93
CA HIS A 21 11.98 5.08 16.36
C HIS A 21 11.40 3.71 16.69
N THR A 22 12.13 2.93 17.47
CA THR A 22 11.67 1.60 17.93
C THR A 22 11.77 1.54 19.44
N GLY A 23 10.63 1.43 20.09
CA GLY A 23 10.50 1.26 21.53
C GLY A 23 9.62 0.07 21.89
N ALA A 24 9.60 -0.31 23.16
CA ALA A 24 8.86 -1.49 23.63
C ALA A 24 7.34 -1.40 23.38
N LYS A 25 6.78 -0.21 23.41
CA LYS A 25 5.32 0.02 23.25
C LYS A 25 4.96 0.93 22.08
N LEU A 26 5.95 1.54 21.46
CA LEU A 26 5.76 2.49 20.38
C LEU A 26 6.88 2.34 19.35
N THR A 27 6.50 2.07 18.14
CA THR A 27 7.37 2.11 16.96
C THR A 27 6.75 3.05 15.96
N TYR A 28 7.51 3.95 15.39
CA TYR A 28 7.05 4.77 14.28
C TYR A 28 8.17 5.05 13.30
N ASN A 29 7.77 5.28 12.05
CA ASN A 29 8.65 5.82 11.03
C ASN A 29 7.95 6.95 10.28
N ILE A 30 8.76 7.88 9.81
CA ILE A 30 8.32 9.04 9.02
C ILE A 30 9.27 9.12 7.83
N ASN A 31 8.71 9.19 6.64
CA ASN A 31 9.46 9.16 5.40
C ASN A 31 9.02 10.32 4.48
N PRO A 32 9.61 11.51 4.59
CA PRO A 32 9.48 12.53 3.58
C PRO A 32 10.24 12.11 2.31
N TYR A 33 9.65 12.38 1.16
CA TYR A 33 10.24 12.03 -0.11
C TYR A 33 9.87 13.00 -1.23
N TYR A 34 10.72 13.02 -2.23
CA TYR A 34 10.49 13.73 -3.47
C TYR A 34 10.82 12.82 -4.66
N ARG A 35 9.87 12.66 -5.56
CA ARG A 35 10.01 11.85 -6.79
C ARG A 35 9.91 12.75 -8.00
N PHE A 36 10.71 12.46 -9.02
CA PHE A 36 10.64 13.17 -10.27
C PHE A 36 10.99 12.31 -11.47
N SER A 37 10.35 12.62 -12.57
CA SER A 37 10.59 12.03 -13.89
C SER A 37 10.46 13.09 -14.97
N ASN A 38 11.10 12.88 -16.11
CA ASN A 38 11.05 13.82 -17.23
C ASN A 38 10.48 13.22 -18.52
N ASP A 39 10.29 11.89 -18.54
CA ASP A 39 10.00 11.10 -19.72
C ASP A 39 9.03 9.95 -19.44
N ASP A 40 8.09 10.15 -18.50
CA ASP A 40 7.10 9.11 -18.18
C ASP A 40 6.22 8.81 -19.39
N ILE A 41 6.00 7.50 -19.58
CA ILE A 41 5.11 6.98 -20.61
C ILE A 41 3.66 7.23 -20.18
N THR A 42 2.87 7.81 -21.07
CA THR A 42 1.44 8.01 -20.87
C THR A 42 0.63 7.55 -22.06
N GLY A 43 -0.60 7.10 -21.80
CA GLY A 43 -1.59 6.88 -22.83
C GLY A 43 -2.04 8.23 -23.42
N ILE A 44 -2.12 8.30 -24.72
CA ILE A 44 -2.69 9.42 -25.47
C ILE A 44 -3.93 8.91 -26.18
N GLU A 45 -5.03 9.62 -25.99
CA GLU A 45 -6.29 9.32 -26.66
C GLU A 45 -6.65 10.51 -27.57
N TYR A 46 -7.09 10.23 -28.78
CA TYR A 46 -7.52 11.23 -29.73
C TYR A 46 -8.67 10.71 -30.60
N LEU A 47 -9.44 11.63 -31.16
CA LEU A 47 -10.51 11.30 -32.08
C LEU A 47 -10.05 11.55 -33.51
N GLU A 48 -10.22 10.55 -34.35
CA GLU A 48 -9.94 10.63 -35.79
C GLU A 48 -11.06 9.92 -36.55
N GLY A 49 -11.70 10.63 -37.49
CA GLY A 49 -12.84 10.11 -38.24
C GLY A 49 -14.01 9.68 -37.39
N GLY A 50 -14.27 10.33 -36.23
CA GLY A 50 -15.30 9.97 -35.28
C GLY A 50 -15.02 8.70 -34.44
N LYS A 51 -13.82 8.15 -34.54
CA LYS A 51 -13.39 6.98 -33.78
C LYS A 51 -12.34 7.36 -32.75
N LYS A 52 -12.44 6.77 -31.55
CA LYS A 52 -11.45 6.95 -30.51
C LYS A 52 -10.22 6.08 -30.79
N HIS A 53 -9.08 6.72 -30.89
CA HIS A 53 -7.76 6.10 -31.00
C HIS A 53 -7.00 6.24 -29.70
N SER A 54 -6.18 5.24 -29.36
CA SER A 54 -5.31 5.29 -28.20
C SER A 54 -3.92 4.75 -28.54
N THR A 55 -2.90 5.44 -28.06
CA THR A 55 -1.49 5.04 -28.19
C THR A 55 -0.71 5.46 -26.94
N TYR A 56 0.59 5.22 -26.91
CA TYR A 56 1.46 5.60 -25.83
C TYR A 56 2.60 6.49 -26.29
N ALA A 57 3.06 7.41 -25.45
CA ALA A 57 4.21 8.26 -25.71
C ALA A 57 4.97 8.60 -24.42
N ASN A 58 6.28 8.86 -24.55
CA ASN A 58 7.11 9.43 -23.50
C ASN A 58 6.87 10.95 -23.46
N ALA A 59 5.82 11.39 -22.79
CA ALA A 59 5.35 12.77 -22.88
C ALA A 59 5.13 13.45 -21.53
N LEU A 60 5.27 12.73 -20.40
CA LEU A 60 5.00 13.32 -19.10
C LEU A 60 6.26 13.68 -18.33
N ARG A 61 6.20 14.84 -17.67
CA ARG A 61 7.10 15.22 -16.59
C ARG A 61 6.34 15.16 -15.28
N GLY A 62 6.76 14.26 -14.41
CA GLY A 62 6.15 14.04 -13.09
C GLY A 62 6.97 14.66 -11.97
N ARG A 63 6.29 15.24 -10.99
CA ARG A 63 6.84 15.71 -9.72
C ARG A 63 5.87 15.28 -8.62
N ASN A 64 6.37 14.64 -7.60
CA ASN A 64 5.59 14.21 -6.46
C ASN A 64 6.38 14.50 -5.18
N ALA A 65 5.82 15.27 -4.27
CA ALA A 65 6.37 15.51 -2.95
C ALA A 65 5.41 14.95 -1.92
N GLY A 66 5.91 14.24 -0.93
CA GLY A 66 5.04 13.62 0.05
C GLY A 66 5.73 13.24 1.34
N VAL A 67 4.91 12.89 2.32
CA VAL A 67 5.34 12.29 3.58
C VAL A 67 4.48 11.08 3.81
N SER A 68 5.11 9.92 4.06
CA SER A 68 4.44 8.74 4.58
C SER A 68 4.85 8.50 6.02
N ALA A 69 3.92 8.00 6.82
CA ALA A 69 4.16 7.67 8.21
C ALA A 69 3.53 6.33 8.57
N PHE A 70 4.19 5.62 9.45
CA PHE A 70 3.67 4.43 10.10
C PHE A 70 3.86 4.55 11.59
N VAL A 71 2.84 4.20 12.35
CA VAL A 71 2.86 4.15 13.82
C VAL A 71 2.29 2.81 14.26
N GLN A 72 3.00 2.11 15.12
CA GLN A 72 2.49 0.94 15.82
C GLN A 72 2.66 1.15 17.31
N CYS A 73 1.59 0.98 18.06
CA CYS A 73 1.62 1.16 19.50
C CYS A 73 0.81 0.10 20.25
N GLN A 74 1.14 -0.05 21.53
CA GLN A 74 0.43 -0.91 22.48
C GLN A 74 -0.04 -0.03 23.67
N PRO A 75 -1.11 0.76 23.50
CA PRO A 75 -1.57 1.71 24.52
C PRO A 75 -1.88 1.06 25.88
N TRP A 76 -2.41 -0.18 25.85
CA TRP A 76 -2.73 -0.96 27.04
C TRP A 76 -2.54 -2.46 26.78
N LYS A 77 -2.67 -3.26 27.81
CA LYS A 77 -2.46 -4.70 27.76
C LYS A 77 -3.39 -5.39 26.77
N GLY A 78 -2.81 -6.21 25.92
CA GLY A 78 -3.54 -7.00 24.90
C GLY A 78 -3.97 -6.19 23.67
N ASN A 79 -3.69 -4.90 23.61
CA ASN A 79 -3.92 -4.06 22.44
C ASN A 79 -2.71 -4.08 21.50
N SER A 80 -2.99 -3.98 20.22
CA SER A 80 -2.03 -3.63 19.17
C SER A 80 -2.74 -2.73 18.17
N THR A 81 -2.28 -1.51 18.07
CA THR A 81 -2.84 -0.51 17.15
C THR A 81 -1.77 -0.12 16.16
N SER A 82 -2.10 -0.16 14.88
CA SER A 82 -1.24 0.37 13.81
C SER A 82 -2.00 1.38 12.97
N ILE A 83 -1.31 2.45 12.63
CA ILE A 83 -1.78 3.52 11.75
C ILE A 83 -0.70 3.73 10.70
N ASN A 84 -1.08 3.70 9.45
CA ASN A 84 -0.21 4.10 8.35
C ASN A 84 -0.96 5.03 7.41
N GLY A 85 -0.24 5.93 6.80
CA GLY A 85 -0.83 6.86 5.85
C GLY A 85 0.22 7.70 5.14
N SER A 86 -0.27 8.44 4.18
CA SER A 86 0.56 9.37 3.42
C SER A 86 -0.22 10.63 3.04
N VAL A 87 0.52 11.71 2.84
CA VAL A 87 0.02 12.94 2.22
C VAL A 87 0.98 13.30 1.10
N ASN A 88 0.43 13.56 -0.08
CA ASN A 88 1.19 13.77 -1.30
C ASN A 88 0.66 14.98 -2.07
N TYR A 89 1.56 15.69 -2.69
CA TYR A 89 1.27 16.66 -3.74
C TYR A 89 1.85 16.15 -5.05
N ASP A 90 0.97 15.93 -6.02
CA ASP A 90 1.33 15.48 -7.36
C ASP A 90 1.23 16.63 -8.35
N LYS A 91 2.20 16.73 -9.24
CA LYS A 91 2.18 17.61 -10.39
C LYS A 91 2.69 16.86 -11.61
N VAL A 92 1.89 16.81 -12.63
CA VAL A 92 2.26 16.26 -13.94
C VAL A 92 2.09 17.31 -15.04
N ARG A 93 3.00 17.28 -15.99
CA ARG A 93 2.98 18.19 -17.13
C ARG A 93 3.31 17.44 -18.41
N ASN A 94 2.58 17.73 -19.48
CA ASN A 94 2.94 17.34 -20.83
C ASN A 94 3.41 18.59 -21.58
N PRO A 95 4.72 18.79 -21.79
CA PRO A 95 5.24 19.98 -22.45
C PRO A 95 4.85 20.09 -23.93
N ASN A 96 4.56 18.97 -24.61
CA ASN A 96 4.25 18.92 -26.04
C ASN A 96 2.89 19.57 -26.37
N ILE A 97 1.97 19.55 -25.40
CA ILE A 97 0.62 20.11 -25.55
C ILE A 97 0.33 21.21 -24.53
N ALA A 98 1.36 21.67 -23.81
CA ALA A 98 1.29 22.72 -22.79
C ALA A 98 0.25 22.47 -21.66
N LEU A 99 -0.15 21.22 -21.42
CA LEU A 99 -1.08 20.85 -20.35
C LEU A 99 -0.34 20.48 -19.07
N SER A 100 -0.95 20.83 -17.95
CA SER A 100 -0.50 20.43 -16.63
C SER A 100 -1.67 20.14 -15.72
N ASN A 101 -1.47 19.22 -14.77
CA ASN A 101 -2.42 18.87 -13.73
C ASN A 101 -1.70 18.73 -12.41
N SER A 102 -2.36 19.07 -11.31
CA SER A 102 -1.79 18.91 -9.98
C SER A 102 -2.89 18.74 -8.94
N GLY A 103 -2.55 18.09 -7.84
CA GLY A 103 -3.51 17.85 -6.77
C GLY A 103 -2.87 17.33 -5.51
N TRP A 104 -3.58 17.51 -4.41
CA TRP A 104 -3.29 16.86 -3.14
C TRP A 104 -4.06 15.56 -3.02
N ASN A 105 -3.40 14.54 -2.56
CA ASN A 105 -4.02 13.28 -2.16
C ASN A 105 -3.39 12.74 -0.89
N GLY A 106 -4.10 11.84 -0.26
CA GLY A 106 -3.59 11.16 0.92
C GLY A 106 -4.37 9.89 1.17
N ASP A 107 -3.77 9.03 1.96
CA ASP A 107 -4.37 7.80 2.43
C ASP A 107 -4.14 7.64 3.93
N VAL A 108 -5.06 6.96 4.59
CA VAL A 108 -4.91 6.55 5.98
C VAL A 108 -5.53 5.18 6.18
N PHE A 109 -4.82 4.32 6.92
CA PHE A 109 -5.27 2.99 7.29
C PHE A 109 -5.03 2.78 8.78
N VAL A 110 -6.05 2.31 9.47
CA VAL A 110 -6.02 2.03 10.90
C VAL A 110 -6.38 0.57 11.12
N ASN A 111 -5.58 -0.12 11.93
CA ASN A 111 -5.88 -1.47 12.38
C ASN A 111 -5.72 -1.52 13.89
N ILE A 112 -6.70 -2.06 14.57
CA ILE A 112 -6.75 -2.23 16.01
C ILE A 112 -7.05 -3.69 16.29
N SER A 113 -6.18 -4.32 17.07
CA SER A 113 -6.39 -5.68 17.56
C SER A 113 -6.40 -5.65 19.09
N GLN A 114 -7.39 -6.28 19.68
CA GLN A 114 -7.57 -6.35 21.13
C GLN A 114 -7.78 -7.79 21.58
N LYS A 115 -6.85 -8.30 22.39
CA LYS A 115 -7.02 -9.57 23.09
C LYS A 115 -8.01 -9.36 24.24
N LEU A 116 -9.05 -10.17 24.25
CA LEU A 116 -10.10 -10.19 25.24
C LEU A 116 -10.02 -11.46 26.10
N PRO A 117 -10.72 -11.54 27.24
CA PRO A 117 -10.86 -12.79 28.00
C PRO A 117 -11.37 -13.94 27.11
N TRP A 118 -11.27 -15.17 27.59
CA TRP A 118 -11.74 -16.40 26.92
C TRP A 118 -11.12 -16.68 25.55
N LYS A 119 -9.87 -16.28 25.35
CA LYS A 119 -9.14 -16.42 24.07
C LYS A 119 -9.85 -15.76 22.88
N LEU A 120 -10.59 -14.68 23.14
CA LEU A 120 -11.17 -13.85 22.12
C LEU A 120 -10.16 -12.82 21.62
N ASN A 121 -10.18 -12.56 20.32
CA ASN A 121 -9.46 -11.46 19.68
C ASN A 121 -10.43 -10.65 18.82
N LEU A 122 -10.58 -9.38 19.16
CA LEU A 122 -11.36 -8.42 18.39
C LEU A 122 -10.40 -7.66 17.49
N SER A 123 -10.71 -7.61 16.20
CA SER A 123 -9.98 -6.79 15.22
C SER A 123 -10.92 -5.81 14.55
N LEU A 124 -10.50 -4.57 14.52
CA LEU A 124 -11.19 -3.46 13.88
C LEU A 124 -10.23 -2.79 12.92
N GLY A 125 -10.69 -2.37 11.79
CA GLY A 125 -9.85 -1.61 10.89
C GLY A 125 -10.63 -0.94 9.79
N GLY A 126 -9.92 -0.11 9.09
CA GLY A 126 -10.44 0.60 7.96
C GLY A 126 -9.45 1.60 7.44
N GLY A 127 -9.81 2.22 6.37
CA GLY A 127 -8.98 3.23 5.74
C GLY A 127 -9.53 3.65 4.41
N GLY A 128 -8.77 4.49 3.75
CA GLY A 128 -9.15 4.95 2.43
C GLY A 128 -8.18 5.98 1.89
N LYS A 129 -8.46 6.39 0.68
CA LYS A 129 -7.75 7.44 -0.04
C LYS A 129 -8.68 8.61 -0.30
N ILE A 130 -8.19 9.79 -0.11
CA ILE A 130 -8.90 11.06 -0.33
C ILE A 130 -8.10 11.96 -1.26
N GLY A 131 -8.78 12.94 -1.85
CA GLY A 131 -8.16 13.96 -2.68
C GLY A 131 -8.04 13.56 -4.15
N HIS A 132 -7.20 14.30 -4.86
CA HIS A 132 -6.95 14.13 -6.28
C HIS A 132 -5.61 13.44 -6.50
N ASP A 133 -5.66 12.15 -6.79
CA ASP A 133 -4.50 11.37 -7.21
C ASP A 133 -4.25 11.60 -8.70
N VAL A 134 -3.32 12.48 -8.98
CA VAL A 134 -3.02 12.92 -10.34
C VAL A 134 -1.99 12.00 -10.97
N SER A 135 -2.42 11.15 -11.88
CA SER A 135 -1.54 10.23 -12.62
C SER A 135 -1.23 10.69 -14.06
N ASN A 136 -2.02 11.61 -14.59
CA ASN A 136 -1.84 12.16 -15.94
C ASN A 136 -2.33 13.61 -16.02
N VAL A 137 -2.12 14.27 -17.17
CA VAL A 137 -2.51 15.67 -17.36
C VAL A 137 -4.01 15.88 -17.59
N TYR A 138 -4.76 14.81 -17.82
CA TYR A 138 -6.17 14.87 -18.21
C TYR A 138 -7.13 14.61 -17.07
N GLY A 139 -6.68 13.97 -15.99
CA GLY A 139 -7.60 13.54 -14.98
C GLY A 139 -6.96 13.15 -13.65
N TYR A 140 -7.79 12.62 -12.80
CA TYR A 140 -7.45 12.21 -11.44
C TYR A 140 -8.17 10.92 -11.05
N ASN A 141 -7.60 10.19 -10.11
CA ASN A 141 -8.24 9.10 -9.42
C ASN A 141 -8.93 9.60 -8.15
N GLY A 142 -10.11 9.09 -7.88
CA GLY A 142 -10.95 9.58 -6.78
C GLY A 142 -10.72 8.89 -5.45
N THR A 143 -11.64 9.18 -4.56
CA THR A 143 -11.69 8.70 -3.17
C THR A 143 -12.26 7.28 -3.08
N TRP A 144 -11.74 6.50 -2.16
CA TRP A 144 -12.32 5.22 -1.76
C TRP A 144 -12.05 4.99 -0.26
N TYR A 145 -12.88 4.18 0.38
CA TYR A 145 -12.70 3.78 1.77
C TYR A 145 -13.26 2.38 2.01
N TYR A 146 -12.78 1.75 3.07
CA TYR A 146 -13.30 0.49 3.56
C TYR A 146 -13.23 0.44 5.09
N SER A 147 -14.02 -0.45 5.68
CA SER A 147 -13.94 -0.76 7.10
C SER A 147 -14.21 -2.24 7.33
N TYR A 148 -13.70 -2.78 8.42
CA TYR A 148 -13.99 -4.14 8.82
C TYR A 148 -14.01 -4.29 10.33
N ILE A 149 -14.73 -5.30 10.78
CA ILE A 149 -14.73 -5.80 12.15
C ILE A 149 -14.65 -7.32 12.10
N SER A 150 -13.84 -7.92 12.96
CA SER A 150 -13.83 -9.36 13.13
C SER A 150 -13.61 -9.76 14.58
N LEU A 151 -14.22 -10.87 14.96
CA LEU A 151 -14.07 -11.49 16.27
C LEU A 151 -13.65 -12.93 16.05
N GLN A 152 -12.49 -13.26 16.59
CA GLN A 152 -11.93 -14.61 16.55
C GLN A 152 -11.89 -15.21 17.95
N ARG A 153 -12.23 -16.48 18.07
CA ARG A 153 -12.03 -17.27 19.29
C ARG A 153 -11.24 -18.52 19.00
N SER A 154 -10.24 -18.77 19.85
CA SER A 154 -9.43 -19.99 19.79
C SER A 154 -9.90 -21.00 20.83
N PHE A 155 -9.96 -22.25 20.41
CA PHE A 155 -10.39 -23.40 21.20
C PHE A 155 -9.34 -24.50 21.14
N LEU A 156 -9.50 -25.49 21.98
CA LEU A 156 -8.63 -26.65 22.16
C LEU A 156 -7.24 -26.29 22.74
N LYS A 157 -6.49 -27.33 23.04
CA LYS A 157 -5.10 -27.17 23.47
C LYS A 157 -4.26 -26.68 22.29
N ASP A 158 -3.33 -25.79 22.56
CA ASP A 158 -2.44 -25.17 21.58
C ASP A 158 -3.18 -24.38 20.46
N ASP A 159 -4.38 -23.86 20.78
CA ASP A 159 -5.21 -23.05 19.88
C ASP A 159 -5.45 -23.70 18.50
N ARG A 160 -5.67 -25.03 18.50
CA ARG A 160 -5.77 -25.81 17.27
C ARG A 160 -7.05 -25.55 16.47
N LEU A 161 -8.12 -25.17 17.14
CA LEU A 161 -9.37 -24.78 16.49
C LEU A 161 -9.58 -23.29 16.68
N SER A 162 -9.86 -22.57 15.60
CA SER A 162 -10.28 -21.18 15.68
C SER A 162 -11.55 -20.97 14.87
N VAL A 163 -12.44 -20.14 15.40
CA VAL A 163 -13.65 -19.66 14.74
C VAL A 163 -13.52 -18.16 14.62
N ASN A 164 -13.75 -17.65 13.43
CA ASN A 164 -13.76 -16.23 13.11
C ASN A 164 -15.12 -15.83 12.55
N ILE A 165 -15.64 -14.72 13.03
CA ILE A 165 -16.83 -14.06 12.51
C ILE A 165 -16.40 -12.65 12.10
N GLY A 166 -16.71 -12.25 10.88
CA GLY A 166 -16.31 -10.95 10.37
C GLY A 166 -17.38 -10.27 9.56
N ALA A 167 -17.26 -8.95 9.48
CA ALA A 167 -18.05 -8.12 8.61
C ALA A 167 -17.15 -7.08 7.93
N ASN A 168 -17.30 -6.95 6.63
CA ASN A 168 -16.66 -5.88 5.86
C ASN A 168 -17.69 -4.81 5.54
N ASN A 169 -17.24 -3.56 5.64
CA ASN A 169 -18.07 -2.37 5.46
C ASN A 169 -19.38 -2.40 6.27
N PRO A 170 -19.35 -2.74 7.57
CA PRO A 170 -20.55 -2.84 8.38
C PRO A 170 -21.27 -1.49 8.56
N ILE A 171 -20.50 -0.39 8.50
CA ILE A 171 -20.97 0.97 8.75
C ILE A 171 -21.11 1.71 7.41
N GLY A 172 -22.22 2.43 7.26
CA GLY A 172 -22.46 3.26 6.07
C GLY A 172 -23.27 2.58 4.96
N SER A 173 -23.76 3.37 4.05
CA SER A 173 -24.57 2.93 2.91
C SER A 173 -23.84 2.98 1.56
N LYS A 174 -22.71 3.68 1.49
CA LYS A 174 -21.89 3.84 0.28
C LYS A 174 -20.45 3.43 0.62
N TYR A 175 -19.93 2.42 -0.02
CA TYR A 175 -18.71 1.72 0.45
C TYR A 175 -17.42 2.02 -0.28
N SER A 176 -17.43 2.37 -1.47
CA SER A 176 -16.34 2.94 -2.22
C SER A 176 -16.92 3.56 -3.46
N SER A 177 -16.89 4.84 -3.53
CA SER A 177 -17.08 5.52 -4.80
C SER A 177 -15.70 5.82 -5.36
N TYR A 178 -15.37 5.18 -6.44
CA TYR A 178 -14.23 5.55 -7.25
C TYR A 178 -14.74 6.43 -8.38
N ARG A 179 -14.25 7.66 -8.41
CA ARG A 179 -14.54 8.58 -9.50
C ARG A 179 -13.24 9.01 -10.14
N SER A 180 -13.09 8.74 -11.42
CA SER A 180 -11.99 9.26 -12.21
C SER A 180 -12.54 10.17 -13.30
N GLY A 181 -11.86 11.27 -13.53
CA GLY A 181 -12.14 12.18 -14.62
C GLY A 181 -10.97 12.20 -15.62
N ASN A 182 -11.28 12.25 -16.89
CA ASN A 182 -10.30 12.40 -17.96
C ASN A 182 -10.84 13.41 -18.97
N THR A 183 -10.11 14.50 -19.20
CA THR A 183 -10.46 15.53 -20.17
C THR A 183 -9.36 15.63 -21.22
N GLN A 184 -9.69 15.45 -22.47
CA GLN A 184 -8.75 15.48 -23.56
C GLN A 184 -9.35 16.20 -24.78
N GLY A 185 -8.82 17.38 -25.12
CA GLY A 185 -9.44 18.27 -26.08
C GLY A 185 -10.85 18.66 -25.65
N ASP A 186 -11.81 18.55 -26.55
CA ASP A 186 -13.23 18.86 -26.30
C ASP A 186 -14.00 17.69 -25.64
N PHE A 187 -13.31 16.66 -25.23
CA PHE A 187 -13.92 15.46 -24.71
C PHE A 187 -13.60 15.29 -23.22
N THR A 188 -14.63 15.14 -22.40
CA THR A 188 -14.50 14.78 -20.97
C THR A 188 -15.19 13.45 -20.69
N SER A 189 -14.44 12.51 -20.13
CA SER A 189 -14.94 11.24 -19.66
C SER A 189 -14.90 11.19 -18.15
N ILE A 190 -16.01 10.83 -17.52
CA ILE A 190 -16.09 10.60 -16.07
C ILE A 190 -16.51 9.16 -15.86
N SER A 191 -15.67 8.39 -15.21
CA SER A 191 -15.98 7.02 -14.78
C SER A 191 -16.29 7.03 -13.30
N CYS A 192 -17.47 6.54 -12.94
CA CYS A 192 -17.90 6.38 -11.56
C CYS A 192 -18.14 4.90 -11.26
N TRP A 193 -17.51 4.40 -10.21
CA TRP A 193 -17.75 3.06 -9.69
C TRP A 193 -18.28 3.19 -8.27
N GLU A 194 -19.46 2.66 -8.03
CA GLU A 194 -19.99 2.56 -6.68
C GLU A 194 -20.03 1.08 -6.28
N ASN A 195 -19.26 0.71 -5.29
CA ASN A 195 -19.33 -0.62 -4.71
C ASN A 195 -20.10 -0.55 -3.39
N LYS A 196 -21.27 -1.18 -3.35
CA LYS A 196 -22.15 -1.27 -2.16
C LYS A 196 -21.99 -2.61 -1.44
N GLN A 197 -20.81 -3.17 -1.44
CA GLN A 197 -20.59 -4.52 -0.93
C GLN A 197 -20.43 -4.53 0.59
N LYS A 198 -21.48 -4.95 1.29
CA LYS A 198 -21.39 -5.47 2.66
C LYS A 198 -21.20 -6.97 2.59
N SER A 199 -20.28 -7.50 3.35
CA SER A 199 -20.14 -8.94 3.47
C SER A 199 -20.01 -9.35 4.92
N PHE A 200 -20.60 -10.50 5.23
CA PHE A 200 -20.42 -11.21 6.49
C PHE A 200 -19.70 -12.51 6.19
N SER A 201 -18.80 -12.88 7.06
CA SER A 201 -18.02 -14.11 6.91
C SER A 201 -17.96 -14.88 8.21
N VAL A 202 -18.02 -16.19 8.10
CA VAL A 202 -17.73 -17.13 9.18
C VAL A 202 -16.64 -18.06 8.68
N GLY A 203 -15.55 -18.15 9.43
CA GLY A 203 -14.43 -19.01 9.11
C GLY A 203 -14.14 -19.98 10.27
N ILE A 204 -13.85 -21.23 9.94
CA ILE A 204 -13.42 -22.24 10.89
C ILE A 204 -12.07 -22.75 10.40
N SER A 205 -11.07 -22.75 11.27
CA SER A 205 -9.73 -23.27 10.97
C SER A 205 -9.36 -24.34 12.01
N LEU A 206 -8.99 -25.53 11.54
CA LEU A 206 -8.51 -26.61 12.36
C LEU A 206 -7.08 -26.98 11.96
N ARG A 207 -6.15 -26.91 12.91
CA ARG A 207 -4.77 -27.32 12.72
C ARG A 207 -4.60 -28.78 13.15
N LEU A 208 -4.33 -29.64 12.19
CA LEU A 208 -4.04 -31.06 12.41
C LEU A 208 -2.51 -31.28 12.45
N GLY A 209 -2.07 -32.17 13.31
CA GLY A 209 -0.65 -32.54 13.47
C GLY A 209 0.06 -31.75 14.59
N LYS A 210 1.24 -32.25 14.97
CA LYS A 210 2.18 -31.59 15.88
C LYS A 210 3.29 -30.98 15.02
N LEU A 211 3.44 -29.65 15.03
CA LEU A 211 4.69 -29.04 14.57
C LEU A 211 5.74 -29.24 15.66
N SER A 212 6.50 -30.34 15.61
CA SER A 212 7.72 -30.43 16.35
C SER A 212 8.85 -29.83 15.53
N THR A 213 8.99 -28.52 15.57
CA THR A 213 10.21 -27.85 15.10
C THR A 213 11.25 -27.95 16.21
N SER A 214 11.86 -29.13 16.41
CA SER A 214 13.18 -29.15 17.00
C SER A 214 14.14 -28.64 15.92
N VAL A 215 14.37 -27.34 15.89
CA VAL A 215 15.53 -26.79 15.21
C VAL A 215 16.73 -27.32 15.99
N LYS A 216 17.34 -28.46 15.55
CA LYS A 216 18.67 -28.83 15.97
C LYS A 216 19.57 -27.65 15.58
N LYS A 217 19.97 -26.84 16.57
CA LYS A 217 21.11 -25.95 16.41
C LYS A 217 22.30 -26.84 16.07
N THR A 218 22.65 -26.92 14.82
CA THR A 218 23.94 -27.44 14.43
C THR A 218 24.92 -26.36 14.80
N GLU A 219 25.50 -26.43 16.00
CA GLU A 219 26.72 -25.72 16.32
C GLU A 219 27.80 -26.31 15.40
N LYS A 220 27.95 -25.74 14.23
CA LYS A 220 29.18 -25.87 13.48
C LYS A 220 30.16 -24.89 14.11
N THR A 221 30.94 -25.38 15.06
CA THR A 221 32.20 -24.75 15.40
C THR A 221 33.05 -24.80 14.13
N ILE A 222 33.26 -23.64 13.51
CA ILE A 222 34.24 -23.51 12.43
C ILE A 222 35.59 -23.48 13.13
N GLU A 223 36.25 -24.62 13.25
CA GLU A 223 37.66 -24.68 13.57
C GLU A 223 38.43 -24.25 12.32
N ASN A 224 38.98 -23.05 12.34
CA ASN A 224 39.95 -22.59 11.35
C ASN A 224 41.26 -23.30 11.59
N GLU A 225 41.56 -24.33 10.82
CA GLU A 225 42.88 -24.99 10.79
C GLU A 225 43.96 -24.21 10.02
N ASP A 226 43.69 -22.99 9.58
CA ASP A 226 44.65 -22.14 8.87
C ASP A 226 45.51 -21.26 9.81
N VAL A 227 46.10 -21.85 10.82
CA VAL A 227 47.24 -21.22 11.50
C VAL A 227 48.52 -21.71 10.87
N VAL A 228 48.95 -21.01 9.83
CA VAL A 228 50.27 -21.17 9.19
C VAL A 228 51.37 -20.95 10.24
N GLY A 229 52.25 -21.93 10.35
CA GLY A 229 53.28 -22.07 11.35
C GLY A 229 54.16 -20.83 11.58
N GLY A 230 54.23 -20.45 12.84
CA GLY A 230 55.18 -19.47 13.31
C GLY A 230 56.62 -19.95 13.21
N ILE A 231 57.43 -19.19 12.50
CA ILE A 231 58.87 -19.34 12.40
C ILE A 231 59.51 -19.12 13.80
N LYS A 232 60.10 -20.17 14.35
CA LYS A 232 61.02 -20.04 15.51
C LYS A 232 62.35 -19.47 15.03
N GLN A 233 62.66 -18.25 15.40
CA GLN A 233 64.04 -17.74 15.38
C GLN A 233 64.76 -18.14 16.68
N LYS A 234 65.97 -18.63 16.46
CA LYS A 234 66.94 -18.93 17.53
C LYS A 234 67.45 -17.65 18.20
#